data_8aea22acd517502f34e92d82869d537d
#
_entry.id   8aea22acd517502f34e92d82869d537d
#
_cell.length_a   1.000
_cell.length_b   1.000
_cell.length_c   1.000
_cell.angle_alpha   90.00
_cell.angle_beta   90.00
_cell.angle_gamma   90.00
#
_symmetry.space_group_name_H-M   'P 1'
#
loop_
_entity.id
_entity.type
_entity.pdbx_description
1 polymer ?
#
loop_
_entity_poly.entity_id
_entity_poly.type
_entity_poly.pdbx_seq_one_letter_code
_entity_poly.pdbx_strand_id
1 'polypeptide(L)'
;NITDLLAQVPAGAQFILLPETAVPGHYWEPGLSEFRPADEPGMFWQELTDSLRRSHPGALLVTGANTLRYYAAGVQPRTARRDGFGEGYYDVFNTAVGLDSAGRMQLHHKGKLVIGVENTPTLLFDILQFLVIDLGGVVGQIGMGQHGTAFEHRGVKTGPAICYEGLYGDFFGDFVRRGAQFMAIISNDGWWGDTPGYK
;
A
#
# COMPACT_ATOMS: atom_id res chain seq x y z
N ASN A 1 -4.86 -15.76 -8.61
CA ASN A 1 -3.90 -15.67 -7.51
C ASN A 1 -2.67 -14.90 -7.98
N ILE A 2 -2.01 -14.10 -7.09
CA ILE A 2 -0.81 -13.31 -7.43
C ILE A 2 0.33 -14.22 -7.92
N THR A 3 0.50 -15.39 -7.31
CA THR A 3 1.51 -16.38 -7.72
C THR A 3 1.31 -16.89 -9.15
N ASP A 4 0.06 -17.03 -9.59
CA ASP A 4 -0.26 -17.44 -10.97
C ASP A 4 0.02 -16.32 -11.98
N LEU A 5 -0.15 -15.07 -11.55
CA LEU A 5 0.21 -13.91 -12.36
C LEU A 5 1.73 -13.77 -12.52
N LEU A 6 2.50 -14.04 -11.45
CA LEU A 6 3.96 -14.05 -11.54
C LEU A 6 4.49 -15.05 -12.58
N ALA A 7 3.82 -16.19 -12.72
CA ALA A 7 4.22 -17.19 -13.74
C ALA A 7 4.04 -16.71 -15.18
N GLN A 8 3.26 -15.66 -15.41
CA GLN A 8 3.01 -15.08 -16.75
C GLN A 8 3.96 -13.91 -17.07
N VAL A 9 4.74 -13.45 -16.08
CA VAL A 9 5.70 -12.36 -16.27
C VAL A 9 6.90 -12.86 -17.11
N PRO A 10 7.38 -12.10 -18.10
CA PRO A 10 8.55 -12.48 -18.87
C PRO A 10 9.79 -12.68 -18.00
N ALA A 11 10.58 -13.70 -18.30
CA ALA A 11 11.85 -13.93 -17.64
C ALA A 11 12.78 -12.70 -17.81
N GLY A 12 13.47 -12.30 -16.73
CA GLY A 12 14.38 -11.16 -16.74
C GLY A 12 13.72 -9.81 -16.43
N ALA A 13 12.43 -9.75 -16.15
CA ALA A 13 11.80 -8.54 -15.64
C ALA A 13 12.50 -8.07 -14.36
N GLN A 14 12.89 -6.79 -14.32
CA GLN A 14 13.54 -6.20 -13.15
C GLN A 14 12.53 -5.55 -12.19
N PHE A 15 11.41 -5.09 -12.71
CA PHE A 15 10.31 -4.54 -11.95
C PHE A 15 9.01 -5.20 -12.41
N ILE A 16 8.21 -5.64 -11.44
CA ILE A 16 6.90 -6.24 -11.65
C ILE A 16 5.90 -5.37 -10.90
N LEU A 17 4.90 -4.86 -11.62
CA LEU A 17 3.91 -3.94 -11.04
C LEU A 17 2.56 -4.64 -10.93
N LEU A 18 1.94 -4.59 -9.76
CA LEU A 18 0.57 -5.00 -9.51
C LEU A 18 -0.27 -3.78 -9.10
N PRO A 19 -1.59 -3.85 -9.26
CA PRO A 19 -2.48 -2.75 -8.93
C PRO A 19 -2.45 -2.33 -7.45
N GLU A 20 -3.05 -1.16 -7.17
CA GLU A 20 -3.44 -0.72 -5.84
C GLU A 20 -4.36 -1.77 -5.19
N THR A 21 -4.16 -2.07 -3.92
CA THR A 21 -4.92 -3.08 -3.17
C THR A 21 -4.98 -4.48 -3.81
N ALA A 22 -3.97 -4.85 -4.61
CA ALA A 22 -3.88 -6.17 -5.20
C ALA A 22 -3.70 -7.28 -4.15
N VAL A 23 -3.11 -6.94 -3.01
CA VAL A 23 -2.95 -7.84 -1.87
C VAL A 23 -4.15 -7.69 -0.94
N PRO A 24 -4.99 -8.73 -0.80
CA PRO A 24 -6.18 -8.67 0.04
C PRO A 24 -5.82 -8.73 1.53
N GLY A 25 -6.65 -8.10 2.37
CA GLY A 25 -6.47 -8.10 3.82
C GLY A 25 -5.63 -6.94 4.34
N HIS A 26 -5.24 -7.06 5.61
CA HIS A 26 -4.46 -6.04 6.33
C HIS A 26 -3.22 -6.70 6.93
N TYR A 27 -2.07 -6.05 6.79
CA TYR A 27 -0.79 -6.63 7.20
C TYR A 27 -0.02 -5.67 8.11
N TRP A 28 0.53 -6.19 9.21
CA TRP A 28 1.40 -5.42 10.08
C TRP A 28 2.72 -5.08 9.37
N GLU A 29 3.17 -3.85 9.55
CA GLU A 29 4.44 -3.41 9.00
C GLU A 29 5.61 -4.16 9.64
N PRO A 30 6.66 -4.47 8.86
CA PRO A 30 7.86 -5.13 9.40
C PRO A 30 8.51 -4.30 10.52
N GLY A 31 9.06 -4.98 11.52
CA GLY A 31 9.76 -4.36 12.65
C GLY A 31 8.87 -3.96 13.83
N LEU A 32 7.55 -4.12 13.73
CA LEU A 32 6.60 -3.84 14.81
C LEU A 32 6.02 -5.10 15.44
N SER A 33 6.45 -6.28 15.00
CA SER A 33 5.99 -7.59 15.48
C SER A 33 6.38 -7.90 16.93
N GLU A 34 7.24 -7.09 17.55
CA GLU A 34 7.60 -7.25 18.97
C GLU A 34 6.43 -6.97 19.92
N PHE A 35 5.40 -6.28 19.44
CA PHE A 35 4.26 -5.84 20.24
C PHE A 35 2.99 -6.65 20.01
N ARG A 36 2.99 -7.58 19.06
CA ARG A 36 1.87 -8.49 18.82
C ARG A 36 2.33 -9.92 18.60
N PRO A 37 1.60 -10.91 19.20
CA PRO A 37 1.75 -12.31 18.80
C PRO A 37 1.53 -12.41 17.28
N ALA A 38 2.32 -13.25 16.64
CA ALA A 38 2.29 -13.53 15.22
C ALA A 38 0.90 -14.01 14.76
N ASP A 39 0.00 -13.07 14.50
CA ASP A 39 -1.11 -13.32 13.61
C ASP A 39 -0.50 -13.43 12.21
N GLU A 40 -0.72 -14.52 11.55
CA GLU A 40 -0.08 -15.08 10.35
C GLU A 40 0.08 -14.22 9.06
N PRO A 41 0.19 -12.87 9.09
CA PRO A 41 0.50 -12.09 7.90
C PRO A 41 1.87 -12.40 7.31
N GLY A 42 2.77 -12.95 8.15
CA GLY A 42 4.09 -13.40 7.70
C GLY A 42 4.04 -14.49 6.63
N MET A 43 3.08 -15.40 6.69
CA MET A 43 2.98 -16.51 5.74
C MET A 43 2.70 -16.02 4.31
N PHE A 44 1.76 -15.10 4.12
CA PHE A 44 1.47 -14.58 2.78
C PHE A 44 2.69 -13.91 2.13
N TRP A 45 3.37 -13.02 2.85
CA TRP A 45 4.57 -12.36 2.35
C TRP A 45 5.72 -13.33 2.14
N GLN A 46 5.83 -14.34 2.96
CA GLN A 46 6.82 -15.40 2.80
C GLN A 46 6.54 -16.25 1.56
N GLU A 47 5.31 -16.69 1.35
CA GLU A 47 4.89 -17.43 0.15
C GLU A 47 5.14 -16.60 -1.12
N LEU A 48 4.81 -15.30 -1.08
CA LEU A 48 5.04 -14.39 -2.19
C LEU A 48 6.53 -14.19 -2.47
N THR A 49 7.34 -14.05 -1.41
CA THR A 49 8.81 -13.99 -1.50
C THR A 49 9.39 -15.26 -2.12
N ASP A 50 8.92 -16.43 -1.68
CA ASP A 50 9.38 -17.71 -2.20
C ASP A 50 8.97 -17.93 -3.66
N SER A 51 7.77 -17.47 -4.04
CA SER A 51 7.32 -17.48 -5.42
C SER A 51 8.20 -16.57 -6.29
N LEU A 52 8.45 -15.33 -5.84
CA LEU A 52 9.32 -14.38 -6.53
C LEU A 52 10.75 -14.91 -6.67
N ARG A 53 11.28 -15.53 -5.62
CA ARG A 53 12.62 -16.15 -5.62
C ARG A 53 12.74 -17.26 -6.66
N ARG A 54 11.70 -18.07 -6.82
CA ARG A 54 11.70 -19.16 -7.81
C ARG A 54 11.54 -18.67 -9.23
N SER A 55 10.65 -17.70 -9.46
CA SER A 55 10.28 -17.25 -10.81
C SER A 55 11.13 -16.08 -11.31
N HIS A 56 11.38 -15.08 -10.45
CA HIS A 56 12.02 -13.81 -10.80
C HIS A 56 13.02 -13.36 -9.71
N PRO A 57 14.12 -14.10 -9.47
CA PRO A 57 15.02 -13.83 -8.35
C PRO A 57 15.73 -12.47 -8.44
N GLY A 58 15.67 -11.82 -9.59
CA GLY A 58 16.28 -10.52 -9.84
C GLY A 58 15.30 -9.35 -9.85
N ALA A 59 14.02 -9.56 -9.59
CA ALA A 59 13.00 -8.54 -9.69
C ALA A 59 12.67 -7.88 -8.35
N LEU A 60 12.17 -6.64 -8.42
CA LEU A 60 11.39 -5.97 -7.38
C LEU A 60 9.91 -6.05 -7.76
N LEU A 61 9.11 -6.66 -6.92
CA LEU A 61 7.65 -6.61 -7.03
C LEU A 61 7.16 -5.33 -6.33
N VAL A 62 6.41 -4.50 -7.04
CA VAL A 62 5.72 -3.32 -6.51
C VAL A 62 4.23 -3.61 -6.53
N THR A 63 3.58 -3.61 -5.37
CA THR A 63 2.16 -3.97 -5.23
C THR A 63 1.47 -3.08 -4.21
N GLY A 64 0.16 -2.92 -4.32
CA GLY A 64 -0.65 -2.24 -3.31
C GLY A 64 -1.19 -3.19 -2.26
N ALA A 65 -1.14 -2.77 -1.01
CA ALA A 65 -1.68 -3.49 0.15
C ALA A 65 -2.20 -2.51 1.21
N ASN A 66 -3.08 -2.98 2.10
CA ASN A 66 -3.38 -2.25 3.32
C ASN A 66 -2.41 -2.68 4.42
N THR A 67 -1.70 -1.72 5.01
CA THR A 67 -0.78 -1.99 6.11
C THR A 67 -1.25 -1.38 7.42
N LEU A 68 -0.81 -1.98 8.52
CA LEU A 68 -1.12 -1.57 9.89
C LEU A 68 0.16 -1.14 10.59
N ARG A 69 0.15 0.05 11.17
CA ARG A 69 1.24 0.54 12.00
C ARG A 69 0.77 0.68 13.43
N TYR A 70 1.51 0.07 14.35
CA TYR A 70 1.25 0.16 15.78
C TYR A 70 1.93 1.38 16.41
N TYR A 71 1.28 1.94 17.42
CA TYR A 71 1.80 3.04 18.24
C TYR A 71 1.58 2.75 19.72
N ALA A 72 2.60 3.01 20.53
CA ALA A 72 2.44 3.03 21.96
C ALA A 72 1.55 4.19 22.40
N ALA A 73 0.93 4.07 23.57
CA ALA A 73 0.11 5.14 24.13
C ALA A 73 0.95 6.41 24.36
N GLY A 74 0.39 7.57 23.97
CA GLY A 74 1.03 8.88 24.12
C GLY A 74 1.82 9.37 22.90
N VAL A 75 2.08 8.50 21.89
CA VAL A 75 2.80 8.87 20.65
C VAL A 75 1.95 8.66 19.39
N GLN A 76 0.70 8.25 19.55
CA GLN A 76 -0.20 7.96 18.45
C GLN A 76 -0.65 9.25 17.71
N PRO A 77 -0.76 9.23 16.37
CA PRO A 77 -1.40 10.32 15.63
C PRO A 77 -2.92 10.35 15.86
N ARG A 78 -3.55 11.45 15.44
CA ARG A 78 -5.02 11.64 15.60
C ARG A 78 -5.87 10.63 14.82
N THR A 79 -5.30 10.06 13.75
CA THR A 79 -5.95 9.05 12.90
C THR A 79 -5.96 7.67 13.53
N ALA A 80 -5.07 7.44 14.50
CA ALA A 80 -4.89 6.13 15.11
C ALA A 80 -6.08 5.70 15.98
N ARG A 81 -6.44 4.44 15.83
CA ARG A 81 -7.51 3.76 16.55
C ARG A 81 -6.94 3.02 17.74
N ARG A 82 -7.73 2.92 18.82
CA ARG A 82 -7.33 2.11 19.97
C ARG A 82 -7.34 0.62 19.58
N ASP A 83 -6.30 -0.08 19.96
CA ASP A 83 -6.26 -1.53 19.82
C ASP A 83 -7.22 -2.16 20.85
N GLY A 84 -8.21 -2.94 20.37
CA GLY A 84 -9.19 -3.62 21.23
C GLY A 84 -8.61 -4.73 22.10
N PHE A 85 -7.37 -5.15 21.85
CA PHE A 85 -6.70 -6.26 22.53
C PHE A 85 -5.54 -5.84 23.43
N GLY A 86 -5.20 -4.55 23.47
CA GLY A 86 -4.06 -4.02 24.22
C GLY A 86 -4.20 -2.56 24.63
N GLU A 87 -3.14 -1.98 25.17
CA GLU A 87 -3.07 -0.57 25.56
C GLU A 87 -2.56 0.35 24.45
N GLY A 88 -2.38 -0.17 23.24
CA GLY A 88 -1.82 0.55 22.12
C GLY A 88 -2.85 1.10 21.16
N TYR A 89 -2.32 1.68 20.11
CA TYR A 89 -3.09 2.28 19.01
C TYR A 89 -2.54 1.78 17.67
N TYR A 90 -3.36 1.81 16.63
CA TYR A 90 -2.90 1.49 15.29
C TYR A 90 -3.55 2.39 14.24
N ASP A 91 -2.82 2.64 13.17
CA ASP A 91 -3.33 3.22 11.94
C ASP A 91 -3.37 2.19 10.82
N VAL A 92 -4.30 2.40 9.90
CA VAL A 92 -4.38 1.67 8.63
C VAL A 92 -3.86 2.59 7.54
N PHE A 93 -2.99 2.09 6.66
CA PHE A 93 -2.48 2.83 5.52
C PHE A 93 -2.80 2.10 4.22
N ASN A 94 -3.15 2.87 3.19
CA ASN A 94 -3.04 2.41 1.81
C ASN A 94 -1.57 2.52 1.41
N THR A 95 -0.94 1.41 1.08
CA THR A 95 0.53 1.31 0.99
C THR A 95 0.96 0.66 -0.32
N ALA A 96 1.91 1.28 -1.00
CA ALA A 96 2.72 0.59 -1.99
C ALA A 96 3.83 -0.18 -1.27
N VAL A 97 3.98 -1.45 -1.60
CA VAL A 97 4.98 -2.36 -1.05
C VAL A 97 5.94 -2.77 -2.15
N GLY A 98 7.22 -2.50 -1.98
CA GLY A 98 8.30 -3.05 -2.81
C GLY A 98 8.88 -4.28 -2.13
N LEU A 99 8.74 -5.46 -2.72
CA LEU A 99 9.22 -6.74 -2.20
C LEU A 99 10.27 -7.33 -3.13
N ASP A 100 11.45 -7.65 -2.61
CA ASP A 100 12.47 -8.37 -3.36
C ASP A 100 12.51 -9.88 -3.02
N SER A 101 13.24 -10.63 -3.81
CA SER A 101 13.38 -12.09 -3.62
C SER A 101 14.15 -12.50 -2.35
N ALA A 102 14.74 -11.56 -1.63
CA ALA A 102 15.34 -11.79 -0.31
C ALA A 102 14.34 -11.53 0.84
N GLY A 103 13.12 -11.10 0.52
CA GLY A 103 12.08 -10.75 1.51
C GLY A 103 12.23 -9.35 2.09
N ARG A 104 13.10 -8.51 1.52
CA ARG A 104 13.23 -7.11 1.96
C ARG A 104 12.05 -6.31 1.45
N MET A 105 11.44 -5.54 2.35
CA MET A 105 10.30 -4.68 2.03
C MET A 105 10.68 -3.20 2.07
N GLN A 106 10.14 -2.44 1.12
CA GLN A 106 10.16 -0.99 1.09
C GLN A 106 8.70 -0.54 1.08
N LEU A 107 8.36 0.48 1.88
CA LEU A 107 6.98 0.93 2.06
C LEU A 107 6.84 2.40 1.65
N HIS A 108 5.79 2.68 0.91
CA HIS A 108 5.32 4.04 0.65
C HIS A 108 3.83 4.14 1.00
N HIS A 109 3.52 4.95 2.00
CA HIS A 109 2.13 5.21 2.40
C HIS A 109 1.53 6.31 1.55
N LYS A 110 0.31 6.10 1.11
CA LYS A 110 -0.44 7.09 0.33
C LYS A 110 -0.52 8.43 1.06
N GLY A 111 0.04 9.46 0.46
CA GLY A 111 0.10 10.81 1.03
C GLY A 111 -0.99 11.75 0.51
N LYS A 112 -1.68 11.39 -0.59
CA LYS A 112 -2.79 12.16 -1.16
C LYS A 112 -4.03 11.29 -1.21
N LEU A 113 -4.91 11.50 -0.24
CA LEU A 113 -6.18 10.77 -0.14
C LEU A 113 -7.23 11.36 -1.08
N VAL A 114 -8.12 10.53 -1.57
CA VAL A 114 -9.27 10.98 -2.36
C VAL A 114 -10.28 11.65 -1.41
N ILE A 115 -10.53 12.94 -1.67
CA ILE A 115 -11.46 13.74 -0.87
C ILE A 115 -12.87 13.15 -1.03
N GLY A 116 -13.53 12.86 0.09
CA GLY A 116 -14.89 12.33 0.13
C GLY A 116 -15.00 10.81 0.20
N VAL A 117 -13.95 10.05 -0.10
CA VAL A 117 -13.95 8.59 -0.02
C VAL A 117 -13.01 8.10 1.08
N GLU A 118 -11.76 8.55 1.07
CA GLU A 118 -10.73 8.12 2.03
C GLU A 118 -10.58 9.07 3.23
N ASN A 119 -11.13 10.29 3.13
CA ASN A 119 -11.07 11.32 4.17
C ASN A 119 -12.44 12.00 4.29
N THR A 120 -13.41 11.30 4.86
CA THR A 120 -14.77 11.80 5.05
C THR A 120 -14.95 12.31 6.47
N PRO A 121 -15.32 13.59 6.67
CA PRO A 121 -15.76 14.07 7.98
C PRO A 121 -16.94 13.22 8.47
N THR A 122 -16.95 12.86 9.75
CA THR A 122 -17.96 11.98 10.38
C THR A 122 -19.40 12.36 10.07
N LEU A 123 -19.69 13.63 9.82
CA LEU A 123 -21.04 14.12 9.49
C LEU A 123 -21.53 13.71 8.09
N LEU A 124 -20.61 13.50 7.13
CA LEU A 124 -20.94 13.05 5.77
C LEU A 124 -20.92 11.52 5.64
N PHE A 125 -20.36 10.85 6.64
CA PHE A 125 -20.20 9.42 6.70
C PHE A 125 -21.53 8.66 6.62
N ASP A 126 -22.53 9.10 7.37
CA ASP A 126 -23.85 8.46 7.40
C ASP A 126 -24.60 8.51 6.06
N ILE A 127 -24.25 9.48 5.20
CA ILE A 127 -24.85 9.64 3.87
C ILE A 127 -24.09 8.79 2.83
N LEU A 128 -22.81 8.55 3.03
CA LEU A 128 -21.94 7.85 2.06
C LEU A 128 -21.66 6.39 2.45
N GLN A 129 -22.17 5.90 3.57
CA GLN A 129 -21.97 4.52 4.06
C GLN A 129 -22.19 3.46 2.98
N PHE A 130 -23.25 3.60 2.20
CA PHE A 130 -23.60 2.62 1.19
C PHE A 130 -22.56 2.57 0.03
N LEU A 131 -21.96 3.72 -0.30
CA LEU A 131 -20.91 3.80 -1.33
C LEU A 131 -19.58 3.20 -0.85
N VAL A 132 -19.27 3.36 0.44
CA VAL A 132 -18.02 2.88 1.04
C VAL A 132 -18.04 1.38 1.29
N ILE A 133 -19.20 0.83 1.67
CA ILE A 133 -19.37 -0.62 1.92
C ILE A 133 -19.26 -1.41 0.61
N ASP A 134 -19.87 -0.92 -0.48
CA ASP A 134 -19.83 -1.58 -1.80
C ASP A 134 -18.44 -1.54 -2.44
N LEU A 135 -17.60 -0.58 -2.06
CA LEU A 135 -16.26 -0.38 -2.63
C LEU A 135 -15.14 -1.08 -1.85
N GLY A 136 -15.46 -1.88 -0.82
CA GLY A 136 -14.45 -2.61 -0.02
C GLY A 136 -13.50 -1.68 0.75
N GLY A 137 -13.85 -0.40 0.90
CA GLY A 137 -13.05 0.60 1.59
C GLY A 137 -13.02 0.40 3.11
N VAL A 138 -11.90 0.71 3.74
CA VAL A 138 -11.80 0.80 5.20
C VAL A 138 -12.53 2.04 5.65
N VAL A 139 -13.64 1.84 6.34
CA VAL A 139 -14.47 2.90 6.90
C VAL A 139 -13.73 3.57 8.06
N GLY A 140 -13.30 4.81 7.88
CA GLY A 140 -12.64 5.61 8.90
C GLY A 140 -11.51 6.47 8.33
N GLN A 141 -10.91 7.28 9.17
CA GLN A 141 -9.70 8.00 8.80
C GLN A 141 -8.56 6.98 8.62
N ILE A 142 -7.90 6.99 7.47
CA ILE A 142 -6.69 6.22 7.23
C ILE A 142 -5.47 7.10 7.45
N GLY A 143 -4.36 6.50 7.85
CA GLY A 143 -3.09 7.18 8.01
C GLY A 143 -2.58 7.73 6.68
N MET A 144 -1.89 8.87 6.73
CA MET A 144 -1.34 9.53 5.55
C MET A 144 0.19 9.52 5.58
N GLY A 145 0.79 9.17 4.46
CA GLY A 145 2.21 9.39 4.21
C GLY A 145 2.53 10.89 4.09
N GLN A 146 3.65 11.32 4.67
CA GLN A 146 4.05 12.73 4.62
C GLN A 146 4.85 13.06 3.36
N HIS A 147 5.55 12.09 2.80
CA HIS A 147 6.49 12.24 1.69
C HIS A 147 6.43 11.06 0.74
N GLY A 148 6.80 11.32 -0.52
CA GLY A 148 7.04 10.26 -1.50
C GLY A 148 8.26 9.42 -1.10
N THR A 149 8.13 8.10 -1.03
CA THR A 149 9.24 7.18 -0.77
C THR A 149 9.64 6.49 -2.06
N ALA A 150 10.80 6.81 -2.60
CA ALA A 150 11.31 6.10 -3.78
C ALA A 150 11.85 4.73 -3.37
N PHE A 151 11.48 3.68 -4.11
CA PHE A 151 12.01 2.33 -3.92
C PHE A 151 13.29 2.15 -4.73
N GLU A 152 14.28 1.50 -4.13
CA GLU A 152 15.55 1.23 -4.79
C GLU A 152 15.72 -0.27 -5.04
N HIS A 153 16.09 -0.62 -6.26
CA HIS A 153 16.44 -1.98 -6.63
C HIS A 153 17.60 -1.98 -7.63
N ARG A 154 18.73 -2.59 -7.26
CA ARG A 154 19.93 -2.72 -8.10
C ARG A 154 20.41 -1.39 -8.68
N GLY A 155 20.39 -0.33 -7.88
CA GLY A 155 20.85 1.01 -8.30
C GLY A 155 19.83 1.79 -9.12
N VAL A 156 18.64 1.24 -9.36
CA VAL A 156 17.53 1.94 -10.04
C VAL A 156 16.47 2.29 -9.02
N LYS A 157 16.00 3.55 -9.04
CA LYS A 157 14.94 4.03 -8.16
C LYS A 157 13.65 4.27 -8.90
N THR A 158 12.53 3.78 -8.32
CA THR A 158 11.18 4.05 -8.82
C THR A 158 10.36 4.81 -7.78
N GLY A 159 9.50 5.71 -8.24
CA GLY A 159 8.49 6.37 -7.41
C GLY A 159 7.16 5.61 -7.51
N PRO A 160 6.76 4.86 -6.47
CA PRO A 160 5.52 4.08 -6.48
C PRO A 160 4.32 4.96 -6.08
N ALA A 161 3.84 5.81 -6.99
CA ALA A 161 2.69 6.66 -6.73
C ALA A 161 1.39 5.83 -6.71
N ILE A 162 0.52 6.09 -5.73
CA ILE A 162 -0.72 5.36 -5.55
C ILE A 162 -1.88 6.20 -6.10
N CYS A 163 -2.50 5.70 -7.20
CA CYS A 163 -3.74 6.23 -7.76
C CYS A 163 -3.69 7.76 -7.93
N TYR A 164 -4.47 8.47 -7.14
CA TYR A 164 -4.66 9.93 -7.18
C TYR A 164 -3.37 10.75 -6.93
N GLU A 165 -2.35 10.18 -6.32
CA GLU A 165 -1.05 10.84 -6.12
C GLU A 165 -0.40 11.25 -7.44
N GLY A 166 -0.64 10.49 -8.51
CA GLY A 166 -0.13 10.79 -9.85
C GLY A 166 -0.65 12.12 -10.44
N LEU A 167 -1.73 12.68 -9.90
CA LEU A 167 -2.32 13.95 -10.34
C LEU A 167 -1.69 15.17 -9.66
N TYR A 168 -0.95 14.99 -8.55
CA TYR A 168 -0.32 16.09 -7.81
C TYR A 168 1.13 16.28 -8.23
N GLY A 169 1.39 17.24 -9.10
CA GLY A 169 2.72 17.49 -9.65
C GLY A 169 3.79 17.81 -8.59
N ASP A 170 3.44 18.48 -7.51
CA ASP A 170 4.35 18.76 -6.38
C ASP A 170 4.73 17.48 -5.63
N PHE A 171 3.77 16.59 -5.40
CA PHE A 171 4.00 15.32 -4.76
C PHE A 171 4.75 14.34 -5.68
N PHE A 172 4.41 14.33 -6.96
CA PHE A 172 5.15 13.61 -7.99
C PHE A 172 6.61 14.06 -8.06
N GLY A 173 6.85 15.37 -8.01
CA GLY A 173 8.18 15.95 -7.96
C GLY A 173 8.99 15.56 -6.71
N ASP A 174 8.32 15.20 -5.60
CA ASP A 174 9.01 14.73 -4.40
C ASP A 174 9.71 13.37 -4.62
N PHE A 175 9.08 12.44 -5.34
CA PHE A 175 9.73 11.20 -5.74
C PHE A 175 10.98 11.46 -6.61
N VAL A 176 10.89 12.39 -7.55
CA VAL A 176 12.01 12.75 -8.43
C VAL A 176 13.16 13.37 -7.63
N ARG A 177 12.86 14.28 -6.69
CA ARG A 177 13.88 14.86 -5.78
C ARG A 177 14.55 13.80 -4.90
N ARG A 178 13.87 12.72 -4.60
CA ARG A 178 14.42 11.55 -3.86
C ARG A 178 15.14 10.55 -4.76
N GLY A 179 15.27 10.87 -6.04
CA GLY A 179 16.06 10.14 -7.01
C GLY A 179 15.30 9.12 -7.83
N ALA A 180 13.97 9.14 -7.84
CA ALA A 180 13.20 8.28 -8.73
C ALA A 180 13.55 8.57 -10.20
N GLN A 181 13.90 7.55 -10.95
CA GLN A 181 14.27 7.60 -12.36
C GLN A 181 13.07 7.29 -13.27
N PHE A 182 12.07 6.60 -12.74
CA PHE A 182 10.77 6.42 -13.37
C PHE A 182 9.68 6.33 -12.30
N MET A 183 8.42 6.48 -12.73
CA MET A 183 7.26 6.39 -11.85
C MET A 183 6.49 5.11 -12.13
N ALA A 184 6.13 4.40 -11.06
CA ALA A 184 5.22 3.27 -11.08
C ALA A 184 3.88 3.74 -10.48
N ILE A 185 2.91 4.10 -11.32
CA ILE A 185 1.59 4.49 -10.84
C ILE A 185 0.76 3.22 -10.71
N ILE A 186 0.40 2.88 -9.48
CA ILE A 186 -0.47 1.74 -9.17
C ILE A 186 -1.86 2.26 -8.84
N SER A 187 -2.87 1.79 -9.55
CA SER A 187 -4.28 2.19 -9.38
C SER A 187 -5.19 0.98 -9.46
N ASN A 188 -6.36 1.08 -8.83
CA ASN A 188 -7.43 0.10 -8.95
C ASN A 188 -8.65 0.78 -9.57
N ASP A 189 -8.71 0.80 -10.90
CA ASP A 189 -9.79 1.46 -11.63
C ASP A 189 -11.11 0.67 -11.58
N GLY A 190 -11.09 -0.56 -11.08
CA GLY A 190 -12.29 -1.37 -10.85
C GLY A 190 -13.33 -0.71 -9.94
N TRP A 191 -12.93 0.27 -9.14
CA TRP A 191 -13.81 1.07 -8.28
C TRP A 191 -14.84 1.88 -9.07
N TRP A 192 -14.48 2.30 -10.28
CA TRP A 192 -15.36 3.11 -11.12
C TRP A 192 -16.41 2.27 -11.86
N GLY A 193 -16.24 0.94 -11.94
CA GLY A 193 -17.11 0.07 -12.72
C GLY A 193 -17.25 0.56 -14.16
N ASP A 194 -18.45 0.42 -14.72
CA ASP A 194 -18.76 0.91 -16.07
C ASP A 194 -19.36 2.33 -16.03
N THR A 195 -18.66 3.27 -15.37
CA THR A 195 -19.09 4.66 -15.24
C THR A 195 -18.27 5.61 -16.12
N PRO A 196 -18.79 6.84 -16.43
CA PRO A 196 -18.03 7.84 -17.19
C PRO A 196 -16.74 8.32 -16.50
N GLY A 197 -16.57 8.08 -15.21
CA GLY A 197 -15.34 8.42 -14.47
C GLY A 197 -14.12 7.62 -14.90
N TYR A 198 -14.33 6.53 -15.65
CA TYR A 198 -13.29 5.69 -16.23
C TYR A 198 -12.81 6.16 -17.61
N LYS A 199 -13.57 7.05 -18.26
CA LYS A 199 -13.30 7.58 -19.59
C LYS A 199 -12.76 8.99 -19.49
#